data_b64e34a9786f1e60bef5ffaa70f2d311
#
_entry.id   b64e34a9786f1e60bef5ffaa70f2d311
#
_cell.length_a   1.000
_cell.length_b   1.000
_cell.length_c   1.000
_cell.angle_alpha   90.00
_cell.angle_beta   90.00
_cell.angle_gamma   90.00
#
_symmetry.space_group_name_H-M   'P 1'
#
loop_
_entity.id
_entity.type
_entity.pdbx_description
1 polymer ?
#
loop_
_entity_poly.entity_id
_entity_poly.type
_entity_poly.pdbx_seq_one_letter_code
_entity_poly.pdbx_strand_id
1 'polypeptide(L)'
;SISLAEEGFFPAKILVDDIQNSLSWFGDKTNFKAYFGSIKVNEKFKQPELANTLKRIAKYGADDFYRGRTANLIVEQMKNSNGLITKKDLEKYEAKWREPLRVSWRDYEIVSSPPPSSGGFAVIQLLKMKDYLAHLFDGVEHNTPTYIHLVAEMEKRVFADRAEYL
;
A
#
# COMPACT_ATOMS: atom_id res chain seq x y z
N SER A 1 6.08 -12.68 12.16
CA SER A 1 6.70 -11.35 11.94
C SER A 1 7.78 -11.04 12.96
N ILE A 2 7.54 -11.24 14.29
CA ILE A 2 8.53 -10.94 15.35
C ILE A 2 9.84 -11.68 15.12
N SER A 3 9.80 -13.00 14.93
CA SER A 3 10.99 -13.85 14.68
C SER A 3 11.78 -13.38 13.44
N LEU A 4 11.10 -13.05 12.33
CA LEU A 4 11.77 -12.54 11.13
C LEU A 4 12.47 -11.19 11.37
N ALA A 5 11.88 -10.32 12.17
CA ALA A 5 12.50 -9.05 12.51
C ALA A 5 13.70 -9.22 13.48
N GLU A 6 13.61 -10.15 14.42
CA GLU A 6 14.62 -10.38 15.47
C GLU A 6 15.79 -11.24 14.99
N GLU A 7 15.48 -12.41 14.40
CA GLU A 7 16.47 -13.38 13.94
C GLU A 7 17.03 -13.01 12.56
N GLY A 8 16.30 -12.21 11.81
CA GLY A 8 16.62 -11.76 10.47
C GLY A 8 16.21 -12.73 9.38
N PHE A 9 16.24 -12.26 8.17
CA PHE A 9 16.00 -13.02 6.95
C PHE A 9 17.05 -12.68 5.89
N PHE A 10 17.20 -13.54 4.90
CA PHE A 10 18.06 -13.26 3.75
C PHE A 10 17.26 -12.49 2.69
N PRO A 11 17.58 -11.22 2.43
CA PRO A 11 16.84 -10.41 1.47
C PRO A 11 17.10 -10.89 0.04
N ALA A 12 16.06 -10.89 -0.79
CA ALA A 12 16.19 -11.13 -2.20
C ALA A 12 16.94 -9.97 -2.88
N LYS A 13 17.67 -10.25 -3.97
CA LYS A 13 18.45 -9.26 -4.70
C LYS A 13 17.61 -8.04 -5.10
N ILE A 14 16.38 -8.24 -5.58
CA ILE A 14 15.49 -7.17 -5.97
C ILE A 14 15.22 -6.18 -4.83
N LEU A 15 14.99 -6.67 -3.60
CA LEU A 15 14.79 -5.81 -2.43
C LEU A 15 16.05 -5.01 -2.10
N VAL A 16 17.23 -5.63 -2.18
CA VAL A 16 18.50 -4.95 -1.94
C VAL A 16 18.74 -3.85 -2.97
N ASP A 17 18.52 -4.16 -4.25
CA ASP A 17 18.68 -3.19 -5.35
C ASP A 17 17.72 -2.01 -5.18
N ASP A 18 16.44 -2.25 -4.86
CA ASP A 18 15.44 -1.20 -4.64
C ASP A 18 15.79 -0.30 -3.47
N ILE A 19 16.29 -0.87 -2.37
CA ILE A 19 16.74 -0.09 -1.21
C ILE A 19 17.96 0.76 -1.59
N GLN A 20 18.97 0.18 -2.25
CA GLN A 20 20.16 0.92 -2.65
C GLN A 20 19.83 2.07 -3.61
N ASN A 21 18.95 1.84 -4.57
CA ASN A 21 18.46 2.88 -5.48
C ASN A 21 17.70 3.99 -4.72
N SER A 22 16.94 3.63 -3.70
CA SER A 22 16.15 4.57 -2.89
C SER A 22 16.99 5.43 -1.96
N LEU A 23 18.22 5.01 -1.61
CA LEU A 23 19.10 5.78 -0.72
C LEU A 23 19.40 7.19 -1.25
N SER A 24 19.50 7.35 -2.58
CA SER A 24 19.73 8.66 -3.23
C SER A 24 18.53 9.61 -3.07
N TRP A 25 17.31 9.08 -2.95
CA TRP A 25 16.08 9.85 -2.84
C TRP A 25 15.83 10.36 -1.42
N PHE A 26 16.11 9.49 -0.43
CA PHE A 26 15.87 9.82 0.96
C PHE A 26 17.03 10.58 1.61
N GLY A 27 18.27 10.33 1.16
CA GLY A 27 19.48 11.01 1.62
C GLY A 27 19.56 11.15 3.14
N ASP A 28 20.02 12.30 3.60
CA ASP A 28 20.13 12.61 5.03
C ASP A 28 18.85 13.24 5.62
N LYS A 29 17.78 13.35 4.81
CA LYS A 29 16.50 13.94 5.24
C LYS A 29 15.69 13.04 6.16
N THR A 30 16.01 11.74 6.16
CA THR A 30 15.32 10.73 6.95
C THR A 30 16.33 9.79 7.60
N ASN A 31 15.85 8.92 8.50
CA ASN A 31 16.64 7.85 9.08
C ASN A 31 16.73 6.58 8.20
N PHE A 32 16.26 6.64 6.96
CA PHE A 32 16.20 5.48 6.05
C PHE A 32 17.56 4.81 5.87
N LYS A 33 18.61 5.60 5.62
CA LYS A 33 19.97 5.09 5.45
C LYS A 33 20.50 4.39 6.70
N ALA A 34 20.18 4.89 7.89
CA ALA A 34 20.60 4.30 9.15
C ALA A 34 20.00 2.90 9.34
N TYR A 35 18.74 2.70 8.95
CA TYR A 35 18.03 1.43 9.09
C TYR A 35 18.28 0.44 7.96
N PHE A 36 18.41 0.92 6.73
CA PHE A 36 18.40 0.07 5.55
C PHE A 36 19.70 0.10 4.74
N GLY A 37 20.58 1.08 4.99
CA GLY A 37 21.79 1.27 4.15
C GLY A 37 22.80 0.13 4.20
N SER A 38 22.76 -0.71 5.22
CA SER A 38 23.66 -1.87 5.38
C SER A 38 23.12 -3.17 4.80
N ILE A 39 21.92 -3.17 4.20
CA ILE A 39 21.30 -4.38 3.64
C ILE A 39 22.14 -4.93 2.48
N LYS A 40 22.37 -6.24 2.48
CA LYS A 40 23.14 -6.93 1.43
C LYS A 40 22.55 -8.28 1.10
N VAL A 41 22.75 -8.71 -0.14
CA VAL A 41 22.42 -10.06 -0.60
C VAL A 41 23.29 -11.08 0.17
N ASN A 42 22.73 -12.21 0.53
CA ASN A 42 23.38 -13.31 1.26
C ASN A 42 23.81 -12.96 2.70
N GLU A 43 23.47 -11.81 3.22
CA GLU A 43 23.64 -11.47 4.63
C GLU A 43 22.27 -11.39 5.31
N LYS A 44 22.17 -11.84 6.57
CA LYS A 44 20.92 -11.72 7.34
C LYS A 44 20.65 -10.25 7.68
N PHE A 45 19.48 -9.77 7.26
CA PHE A 45 18.99 -8.46 7.62
C PHE A 45 18.08 -8.55 8.84
N LYS A 46 18.41 -7.83 9.90
CA LYS A 46 17.68 -7.79 11.18
C LYS A 46 17.12 -6.40 11.44
N GLN A 47 15.95 -6.37 12.11
CA GLN A 47 15.25 -5.14 12.49
C GLN A 47 14.84 -5.21 13.98
N PRO A 48 15.79 -5.09 14.92
CA PRO A 48 15.52 -5.28 16.35
C PRO A 48 14.51 -4.25 16.91
N GLU A 49 14.52 -3.02 16.42
CA GLU A 49 13.55 -1.99 16.82
C GLU A 49 12.14 -2.35 16.39
N LEU A 50 11.98 -2.87 15.17
CA LEU A 50 10.70 -3.39 14.68
C LEU A 50 10.26 -4.60 15.50
N ALA A 51 11.16 -5.52 15.79
CA ALA A 51 10.86 -6.69 16.64
C ALA A 51 10.35 -6.26 18.03
N ASN A 52 11.00 -5.28 18.66
CA ASN A 52 10.57 -4.73 19.93
C ASN A 52 9.20 -4.06 19.86
N THR A 53 8.93 -3.34 18.79
CA THR A 53 7.62 -2.71 18.55
C THR A 53 6.53 -3.77 18.38
N LEU A 54 6.78 -4.78 17.55
CA LEU A 54 5.84 -5.89 17.33
C LEU A 54 5.58 -6.70 18.62
N LYS A 55 6.60 -6.91 19.45
CA LYS A 55 6.44 -7.55 20.77
C LYS A 55 5.54 -6.75 21.69
N ARG A 56 5.68 -5.41 21.71
CA ARG A 56 4.78 -4.55 22.51
C ARG A 56 3.35 -4.61 22.01
N ILE A 57 3.15 -4.52 20.68
CA ILE A 57 1.81 -4.63 20.08
C ILE A 57 1.20 -6.00 20.37
N ALA A 58 1.97 -7.09 20.27
CA ALA A 58 1.49 -8.43 20.59
C ALA A 58 1.07 -8.58 22.06
N LYS A 59 1.75 -7.87 22.98
CA LYS A 59 1.47 -7.92 24.41
C LYS A 59 0.32 -7.00 24.84
N TYR A 60 0.27 -5.80 24.30
CA TYR A 60 -0.63 -4.73 24.77
C TYR A 60 -1.70 -4.34 23.76
N GLY A 61 -1.73 -4.98 22.58
CA GLY A 61 -2.72 -4.72 21.54
C GLY A 61 -2.60 -3.33 20.94
N ALA A 62 -3.71 -2.82 20.44
CA ALA A 62 -3.82 -1.50 19.82
C ALA A 62 -3.43 -0.35 20.76
N ASP A 63 -3.56 -0.53 22.08
CA ASP A 63 -3.25 0.51 23.04
C ASP A 63 -1.78 0.92 23.04
N ASP A 64 -0.83 -0.01 22.80
CA ASP A 64 0.58 0.40 22.66
C ASP A 64 0.79 1.29 21.43
N PHE A 65 0.13 0.94 20.30
CA PHE A 65 0.31 1.67 19.05
C PHE A 65 -0.33 3.07 19.09
N TYR A 66 -1.54 3.20 19.62
CA TYR A 66 -2.31 4.45 19.58
C TYR A 66 -2.15 5.32 20.81
N ARG A 67 -1.79 4.77 21.96
CA ARG A 67 -1.74 5.48 23.25
C ARG A 67 -0.45 5.25 24.03
N GLY A 68 0.24 4.13 23.79
CA GLY A 68 1.40 3.69 24.56
C GLY A 68 2.74 4.22 24.07
N ARG A 69 3.78 3.40 24.28
CA ARG A 69 5.15 3.75 23.92
C ARG A 69 5.34 3.96 22.41
N THR A 70 4.71 3.14 21.58
CA THR A 70 4.80 3.27 20.12
C THR A 70 4.23 4.60 19.66
N ALA A 71 3.07 5.03 20.19
CA ALA A 71 2.53 6.36 19.93
C ALA A 71 3.50 7.49 20.28
N ASN A 72 4.15 7.39 21.44
CA ASN A 72 5.11 8.41 21.87
C ASN A 72 6.32 8.49 20.93
N LEU A 73 6.86 7.35 20.47
CA LEU A 73 7.97 7.30 19.50
C LEU A 73 7.58 7.92 18.15
N ILE A 74 6.35 7.65 17.67
CA ILE A 74 5.84 8.25 16.43
C ILE A 74 5.77 9.77 16.57
N VAL A 75 5.20 10.28 17.66
CA VAL A 75 5.06 11.73 17.92
C VAL A 75 6.42 12.41 18.09
N GLU A 76 7.36 11.75 18.73
CA GLU A 76 8.74 12.25 18.87
C GLU A 76 9.41 12.37 17.49
N GLN A 77 9.30 11.35 16.65
CA GLN A 77 9.82 11.41 15.27
C GLN A 77 9.13 12.50 14.45
N MET A 78 7.82 12.67 14.57
CA MET A 78 7.10 13.75 13.91
C MET A 78 7.65 15.12 14.31
N LYS A 79 7.89 15.36 15.59
CA LYS A 79 8.49 16.63 16.09
C LYS A 79 9.89 16.86 15.50
N ASN A 80 10.72 15.82 15.47
CA ASN A 80 12.10 15.90 15.00
C ASN A 80 12.20 16.15 13.48
N SER A 81 11.17 15.77 12.71
CA SER A 81 11.13 15.90 11.25
C SER A 81 10.07 16.90 10.74
N ASN A 82 9.54 17.76 11.59
CA ASN A 82 8.46 18.71 11.25
C ASN A 82 7.22 18.03 10.65
N GLY A 83 6.90 16.81 11.12
CA GLY A 83 5.71 16.08 10.72
C GLY A 83 4.47 16.58 11.45
N LEU A 84 3.29 16.17 10.96
CA LEU A 84 2.00 16.72 11.41
C LEU A 84 1.26 15.86 12.43
N ILE A 85 1.61 14.56 12.56
CA ILE A 85 0.86 13.63 13.43
C ILE A 85 1.14 13.97 14.90
N THR A 86 0.06 14.21 15.64
CA THR A 86 0.10 14.48 17.08
C THR A 86 -0.37 13.26 17.88
N LYS A 87 -0.11 13.28 19.18
CA LYS A 87 -0.64 12.23 20.06
C LYS A 87 -2.16 12.17 20.05
N LYS A 88 -2.81 13.31 19.96
CA LYS A 88 -4.28 13.43 19.91
C LYS A 88 -4.87 12.79 18.64
N ASP A 89 -4.14 12.88 17.51
CA ASP A 89 -4.56 12.23 16.27
C ASP A 89 -4.53 10.71 16.40
N LEU A 90 -3.46 10.16 16.99
CA LEU A 90 -3.36 8.73 17.27
C LEU A 90 -4.44 8.25 18.25
N GLU A 91 -4.65 8.95 19.37
CA GLU A 91 -5.64 8.60 20.39
C GLU A 91 -7.08 8.61 19.87
N LYS A 92 -7.39 9.48 18.90
CA LYS A 92 -8.71 9.62 18.28
C LYS A 92 -8.94 8.69 17.08
N TYR A 93 -7.88 8.05 16.59
CA TYR A 93 -8.03 7.20 15.43
C TYR A 93 -8.86 5.95 15.77
N GLU A 94 -9.84 5.69 14.93
CA GLU A 94 -10.69 4.50 15.00
C GLU A 94 -10.69 3.78 13.66
N ALA A 95 -10.40 2.48 13.69
CA ALA A 95 -10.57 1.62 12.53
C ALA A 95 -12.07 1.41 12.27
N LYS A 96 -12.52 1.67 11.05
CA LYS A 96 -13.93 1.53 10.65
C LYS A 96 -14.09 0.40 9.66
N TRP A 97 -15.03 -0.49 9.94
CA TRP A 97 -15.51 -1.46 8.97
C TRP A 97 -16.30 -0.73 7.88
N ARG A 98 -16.08 -1.12 6.64
CA ARG A 98 -16.82 -0.59 5.49
C ARG A 98 -17.35 -1.74 4.67
N GLU A 99 -18.54 -1.58 4.11
CA GLU A 99 -19.09 -2.57 3.20
C GLU A 99 -18.27 -2.60 1.90
N PRO A 100 -17.85 -3.78 1.44
CA PRO A 100 -17.12 -3.91 0.19
C PRO A 100 -18.01 -3.56 -1.01
N LEU A 101 -17.40 -3.10 -2.09
CA LEU A 101 -18.08 -3.02 -3.37
C LEU A 101 -18.36 -4.43 -3.88
N ARG A 102 -19.61 -4.70 -4.25
CA ARG A 102 -20.04 -5.98 -4.84
C ARG A 102 -20.75 -5.73 -6.15
N VAL A 103 -20.40 -6.52 -7.18
CA VAL A 103 -21.08 -6.47 -8.46
C VAL A 103 -21.04 -7.85 -9.12
N SER A 104 -22.16 -8.23 -9.72
CA SER A 104 -22.19 -9.39 -10.59
C SER A 104 -21.61 -9.01 -11.96
N TRP A 105 -20.70 -9.82 -12.45
CA TRP A 105 -20.11 -9.70 -13.77
C TRP A 105 -20.02 -11.09 -14.41
N ARG A 106 -20.86 -11.33 -15.43
CA ARG A 106 -21.08 -12.66 -16.02
C ARG A 106 -21.44 -13.68 -14.94
N ASP A 107 -20.71 -14.79 -14.84
CA ASP A 107 -20.92 -15.86 -13.86
C ASP A 107 -20.13 -15.63 -12.55
N TYR A 108 -19.53 -14.44 -12.36
CA TYR A 108 -18.70 -14.11 -11.21
C TYR A 108 -19.32 -13.01 -10.36
N GLU A 109 -19.11 -13.09 -9.05
CA GLU A 109 -19.27 -11.97 -8.14
C GLU A 109 -17.89 -11.31 -7.95
N ILE A 110 -17.78 -10.02 -8.27
CA ILE A 110 -16.58 -9.21 -8.02
C ILE A 110 -16.77 -8.53 -6.68
N VAL A 111 -15.86 -8.79 -5.74
CA VAL A 111 -15.82 -8.16 -4.42
C VAL A 111 -14.53 -7.39 -4.29
N SER A 112 -14.60 -6.10 -3.97
CA SER A 112 -13.40 -5.26 -3.89
C SER A 112 -13.54 -4.17 -2.81
N SER A 113 -12.41 -3.52 -2.50
CA SER A 113 -12.37 -2.47 -1.50
C SER A 113 -13.22 -1.26 -1.89
N PRO A 114 -14.00 -0.72 -0.94
CA PRO A 114 -14.76 0.50 -1.14
C PRO A 114 -13.86 1.75 -1.08
N PRO A 115 -14.37 2.95 -1.40
CA PRO A 115 -13.68 4.21 -1.13
C PRO A 115 -13.18 4.30 0.33
N PRO A 116 -12.00 4.88 0.57
CA PRO A 116 -11.22 5.73 -0.35
C PRO A 116 -10.31 4.95 -1.34
N SER A 117 -10.37 3.62 -1.39
CA SER A 117 -9.64 2.87 -2.41
C SER A 117 -10.32 3.04 -3.77
N SER A 118 -9.57 3.51 -4.75
CA SER A 118 -10.06 3.67 -6.11
C SER A 118 -9.98 2.39 -6.95
N GLY A 119 -9.23 1.38 -6.50
CA GLY A 119 -8.96 0.17 -7.28
C GLY A 119 -10.21 -0.64 -7.59
N GLY A 120 -11.05 -0.89 -6.58
CA GLY A 120 -12.31 -1.62 -6.77
C GLY A 120 -13.28 -0.91 -7.71
N PHE A 121 -13.43 0.40 -7.53
CA PHE A 121 -14.22 1.24 -8.41
C PHE A 121 -13.73 1.15 -9.86
N ALA A 122 -12.43 1.31 -10.08
CA ALA A 122 -11.83 1.27 -11.41
C ALA A 122 -12.04 -0.09 -12.10
N VAL A 123 -11.77 -1.19 -11.41
CA VAL A 123 -11.95 -2.54 -11.97
C VAL A 123 -13.42 -2.79 -12.34
N ILE A 124 -14.36 -2.48 -11.46
CA ILE A 124 -15.79 -2.66 -11.72
C ILE A 124 -16.25 -1.84 -12.91
N GLN A 125 -15.82 -0.59 -13.01
CA GLN A 125 -16.16 0.32 -14.09
C GLN A 125 -15.62 -0.19 -15.43
N LEU A 126 -14.35 -0.62 -15.46
CA LEU A 126 -13.73 -1.21 -16.66
C LEU A 126 -14.47 -2.47 -17.14
N LEU A 127 -14.80 -3.38 -16.22
CA LEU A 127 -15.53 -4.60 -16.57
C LEU A 127 -16.90 -4.30 -17.15
N LYS A 128 -17.67 -3.37 -16.55
CA LYS A 128 -18.98 -2.94 -17.07
C LYS A 128 -18.86 -2.24 -18.41
N MET A 129 -17.88 -1.36 -18.60
CA MET A 129 -17.66 -0.72 -19.90
C MET A 129 -17.27 -1.73 -20.96
N LYS A 130 -16.42 -2.71 -20.63
CA LYS A 130 -16.03 -3.76 -21.58
C LYS A 130 -17.22 -4.59 -22.03
N ASP A 131 -18.16 -4.92 -21.15
CA ASP A 131 -19.38 -5.64 -21.54
C ASP A 131 -20.31 -4.76 -22.40
N TYR A 132 -20.48 -3.50 -22.03
CA TYR A 132 -21.29 -2.56 -22.82
C TYR A 132 -20.71 -2.31 -24.23
N LEU A 133 -19.41 -2.27 -24.35
CA LEU A 133 -18.65 -2.02 -25.58
C LEU A 133 -18.16 -3.33 -26.23
N ALA A 134 -18.76 -4.49 -25.89
CA ALA A 134 -18.29 -5.80 -26.37
C ALA A 134 -18.15 -5.85 -27.89
N HIS A 135 -19.10 -5.23 -28.63
CA HIS A 135 -19.10 -5.16 -30.09
C HIS A 135 -17.84 -4.50 -30.69
N LEU A 136 -17.14 -3.63 -29.94
CA LEU A 136 -15.89 -3.02 -30.39
C LEU A 136 -14.68 -3.97 -30.26
N PHE A 137 -14.83 -5.03 -29.47
CA PHE A 137 -13.80 -6.05 -29.25
C PHE A 137 -13.99 -7.29 -30.17
N ASP A 138 -15.05 -7.34 -30.96
CA ASP A 138 -15.31 -8.47 -31.85
C ASP A 138 -14.19 -8.59 -32.88
N GLY A 139 -13.55 -9.76 -32.94
CA GLY A 139 -12.42 -10.03 -33.86
C GLY A 139 -11.11 -9.33 -33.47
N VAL A 140 -11.06 -8.61 -32.35
CA VAL A 140 -9.84 -7.94 -31.86
C VAL A 140 -9.04 -8.89 -30.96
N GLU A 141 -7.86 -9.27 -31.42
CA GLU A 141 -6.95 -10.11 -30.65
C GLU A 141 -6.40 -9.37 -29.41
N HIS A 142 -6.18 -10.13 -28.33
CA HIS A 142 -5.63 -9.61 -27.07
C HIS A 142 -4.23 -9.01 -27.28
N ASN A 143 -3.97 -7.87 -26.63
CA ASN A 143 -2.70 -7.12 -26.70
C ASN A 143 -2.31 -6.60 -28.11
N THR A 144 -3.22 -6.54 -29.06
CA THR A 144 -3.00 -5.80 -30.31
C THR A 144 -3.09 -4.29 -30.08
N PRO A 145 -2.57 -3.45 -30.98
CA PRO A 145 -2.71 -1.99 -30.88
C PRO A 145 -4.16 -1.52 -30.72
N THR A 146 -5.10 -2.15 -31.43
CA THR A 146 -6.54 -1.86 -31.32
C THR A 146 -7.06 -2.22 -29.93
N TYR A 147 -6.69 -3.40 -29.41
CA TYR A 147 -7.09 -3.81 -28.06
C TYR A 147 -6.59 -2.83 -26.99
N ILE A 148 -5.30 -2.49 -27.07
CA ILE A 148 -4.67 -1.54 -26.12
C ILE A 148 -5.34 -0.16 -26.22
N HIS A 149 -5.63 0.31 -27.43
CA HIS A 149 -6.33 1.59 -27.63
C HIS A 149 -7.72 1.59 -26.98
N LEU A 150 -8.52 0.55 -27.20
CA LEU A 150 -9.85 0.45 -26.59
C LEU A 150 -9.80 0.42 -25.06
N VAL A 151 -8.85 -0.33 -24.49
CA VAL A 151 -8.65 -0.37 -23.03
C VAL A 151 -8.22 0.99 -22.51
N ALA A 152 -7.26 1.65 -23.13
CA ALA A 152 -6.80 2.98 -22.74
C ALA A 152 -7.92 4.04 -22.79
N GLU A 153 -8.79 3.96 -23.79
CA GLU A 153 -9.96 4.86 -23.88
C GLU A 153 -10.97 4.60 -22.75
N MET A 154 -11.16 3.36 -22.33
CA MET A 154 -11.98 3.08 -21.14
C MET A 154 -11.30 3.59 -19.86
N GLU A 155 -9.99 3.35 -19.70
CA GLU A 155 -9.23 3.83 -18.53
C GLU A 155 -9.26 5.35 -18.40
N LYS A 156 -9.17 6.11 -19.48
CA LYS A 156 -9.31 7.57 -19.45
C LYS A 156 -10.60 8.02 -18.77
N ARG A 157 -11.71 7.34 -19.01
CA ARG A 157 -13.00 7.67 -18.40
C ARG A 157 -13.02 7.30 -16.93
N VAL A 158 -12.50 6.11 -16.59
CA VAL A 158 -12.35 5.67 -15.19
C VAL A 158 -11.51 6.65 -14.39
N PHE A 159 -10.38 7.10 -14.94
CA PHE A 159 -9.51 8.05 -14.26
C PHE A 159 -10.08 9.46 -14.19
N ALA A 160 -10.90 9.87 -15.16
CA ALA A 160 -11.65 11.12 -15.07
C ALA A 160 -12.66 11.07 -13.92
N ASP A 161 -13.48 10.01 -13.85
CA ASP A 161 -14.44 9.82 -12.76
C ASP A 161 -13.73 9.70 -11.39
N ARG A 162 -12.59 9.00 -11.36
CA ARG A 162 -11.77 8.91 -10.14
C ARG A 162 -11.31 10.28 -9.65
N ALA A 163 -10.92 11.17 -10.55
CA ALA A 163 -10.46 12.52 -10.19
C ALA A 163 -11.60 13.42 -9.71
N GLU A 164 -12.82 13.15 -10.16
CA GLU A 164 -14.01 13.93 -9.80
C GLU A 164 -14.67 13.45 -8.50
N TYR A 165 -14.73 12.15 -8.27
CA TYR A 165 -15.58 11.54 -7.21
C TYR A 165 -14.80 10.86 -6.08
N LEU A 166 -13.49 10.71 -6.19
CA LEU A 166 -12.62 10.05 -5.21
C LEU A 166 -11.40 10.89 -4.84
#